data_18c20cb22e73acb0a04e8c3a2971dd2b
#
_entry.id   18c20cb22e73acb0a04e8c3a2971dd2b
#
_cell.length_a   1.000
_cell.length_b   1.000
_cell.length_c   1.000
_cell.angle_alpha   90.00
_cell.angle_beta   90.00
_cell.angle_gamma   90.00
#
_symmetry.space_group_name_H-M   'P 1'
#
loop_
_entity.id
_entity.type
_entity.pdbx_description
1 polymer ?
#
loop_
_entity_poly.entity_id
_entity_poly.type
_entity_poly.pdbx_seq_one_letter_code
_entity_poly.pdbx_strand_id
1 'polypeptide(L)'
;MNDKVQDLPVTSSIVQVYNPSELLNIFSDILARQNTSSKVIYLRGVYFKQRFSPGWAYAYDLLRDENDQQEITLMISPSLRDEIKDGALVQVGGTLTRKVNSKGYIQLVFQVSRLDVVKDQVVSEEDMRRAEIRSNKSQRGFKNVDAVLEDKLYRGEKPIVALVFASTSITMADFEAGKDAAAAHIEFEEHRVSFSKSSELVDMLKYLDSEGDFDVIALVRGGGGGIEALDDITVLECVSELETPLICAVGHVDEKIFIKNIADKVAPTPNGLVLCNT
;
A
#
# COMPACT_ATOMS: atom_id res chain seq x y z
N MET A 1 23.89 46.71 49.77
CA MET A 1 22.90 46.68 48.71
C MET A 1 23.23 45.51 47.82
N ASN A 2 22.53 44.40 48.04
CA ASN A 2 22.67 43.16 47.26
C ASN A 2 21.44 43.05 46.39
N ASP A 3 21.59 43.36 45.12
CA ASP A 3 20.57 43.07 44.11
C ASP A 3 20.60 41.59 43.80
N LYS A 4 19.58 40.89 44.30
CA LYS A 4 19.29 39.52 43.85
C LYS A 4 18.59 39.61 42.50
N VAL A 5 19.32 39.29 41.48
CA VAL A 5 18.72 38.96 40.17
C VAL A 5 17.91 37.66 40.39
N GLN A 6 16.58 37.76 40.34
CA GLN A 6 15.69 36.64 40.26
C GLN A 6 15.78 35.98 38.89
N ASP A 7 16.40 34.80 38.83
CA ASP A 7 16.29 33.90 37.68
C ASP A 7 14.85 33.47 37.50
N LEU A 8 14.21 33.97 36.46
CA LEU A 8 12.90 33.46 36.02
C LEU A 8 13.13 32.05 35.47
N PRO A 9 12.30 31.07 35.87
CA PRO A 9 12.42 29.73 35.32
C PRO A 9 12.10 29.77 33.83
N VAL A 10 13.08 29.39 32.99
CA VAL A 10 12.87 29.09 31.57
C VAL A 10 11.96 27.86 31.53
N THR A 11 10.67 28.09 31.35
CA THR A 11 9.72 27.01 31.07
C THR A 11 10.05 26.49 29.66
N SER A 12 10.86 25.45 29.58
CA SER A 12 11.01 24.69 28.35
C SER A 12 9.63 24.10 28.03
N SER A 13 8.92 24.73 27.12
CA SER A 13 7.70 24.17 26.58
C SER A 13 8.06 22.83 25.89
N ILE A 14 7.67 21.73 26.50
CA ILE A 14 7.83 20.40 25.91
C ILE A 14 7.02 20.41 24.61
N VAL A 15 7.72 20.45 23.48
CA VAL A 15 7.10 20.32 22.15
C VAL A 15 6.62 18.89 22.02
N GLN A 16 5.31 18.69 21.93
CA GLN A 16 4.73 17.39 21.72
C GLN A 16 4.83 17.02 20.23
N VAL A 17 5.52 15.94 19.95
CA VAL A 17 5.72 15.39 18.60
C VAL A 17 4.83 14.15 18.44
N TYR A 18 4.12 14.07 17.34
CA TYR A 18 3.21 12.98 17.03
C TYR A 18 3.72 12.21 15.80
N ASN A 19 3.39 10.94 15.70
CA ASN A 19 3.49 10.17 14.48
C ASN A 19 2.19 10.31 13.64
N PRO A 20 2.18 9.87 12.34
CA PRO A 20 0.99 9.95 11.49
C PRO A 20 -0.25 9.25 12.05
N SER A 21 -0.11 8.08 12.68
CA SER A 21 -1.22 7.33 13.28
C SER A 21 -1.85 8.08 14.45
N GLU A 22 -1.05 8.66 15.32
CA GLU A 22 -1.54 9.49 16.45
C GLU A 22 -2.27 10.73 15.94
N LEU A 23 -1.78 11.37 14.86
CA LEU A 23 -2.45 12.51 14.25
C LEU A 23 -3.83 12.16 13.69
N LEU A 24 -3.97 11.02 13.03
CA LEU A 24 -5.27 10.58 12.50
C LEU A 24 -6.30 10.35 13.63
N ASN A 25 -5.87 9.85 14.78
CA ASN A 25 -6.72 9.71 15.95
C ASN A 25 -7.15 11.09 16.50
N ILE A 26 -6.21 12.03 16.63
CA ILE A 26 -6.51 13.42 17.02
C ILE A 26 -7.49 14.07 16.05
N PHE A 27 -7.33 13.83 14.74
CA PHE A 27 -8.22 14.36 13.71
C PHE A 27 -9.65 13.82 13.84
N SER A 28 -9.81 12.54 14.10
CA SER A 28 -11.11 11.94 14.34
C SER A 28 -11.81 12.60 15.55
N ASP A 29 -11.05 12.85 16.60
CA ASP A 29 -11.54 13.54 17.79
C ASP A 29 -11.92 15.01 17.53
N ILE A 30 -11.12 15.74 16.72
CA ILE A 30 -11.38 17.13 16.35
C ILE A 30 -12.62 17.24 15.47
N LEU A 31 -12.82 16.32 14.52
CA LEU A 31 -14.03 16.27 13.69
C LEU A 31 -15.28 16.01 14.53
N ALA A 32 -15.17 15.13 15.52
CA ALA A 32 -16.27 14.80 16.41
C ALA A 32 -16.68 16.00 17.30
N ARG A 33 -15.76 16.92 17.61
CA ARG A 33 -15.97 18.02 18.56
C ARG A 33 -16.23 19.40 17.93
N GLN A 34 -16.24 19.55 16.61
CA GLN A 34 -16.47 20.82 15.87
C GLN A 34 -15.53 22.00 16.21
N ASN A 35 -14.49 21.81 16.99
CA ASN A 35 -13.57 22.88 17.40
C ASN A 35 -12.25 22.80 16.62
N THR A 36 -12.14 23.58 15.56
CA THR A 36 -10.89 23.81 14.83
C THR A 36 -9.93 24.66 15.64
N SER A 37 -9.00 24.05 16.33
CA SER A 37 -7.89 24.75 17.00
C SER A 37 -6.76 24.98 15.98
N SER A 38 -6.36 26.26 15.80
CA SER A 38 -5.22 26.67 14.97
C SER A 38 -3.86 26.34 15.62
N LYS A 39 -3.76 25.26 16.38
CA LYS A 39 -2.50 24.88 17.03
C LYS A 39 -1.52 24.31 16.01
N VAL A 40 -0.28 24.75 16.12
CA VAL A 40 0.84 24.12 15.41
C VAL A 40 1.02 22.71 15.97
N ILE A 41 1.02 21.73 15.10
CA ILE A 41 1.22 20.32 15.40
C ILE A 41 2.57 19.92 14.88
N TYR A 42 3.27 19.03 15.57
CA TYR A 42 4.52 18.45 15.12
C TYR A 42 4.30 16.97 14.81
N LEU A 43 4.70 16.57 13.60
CA LEU A 43 4.66 15.18 13.13
C LEU A 43 6.08 14.68 12.92
N ARG A 44 6.28 13.41 13.17
CA ARG A 44 7.51 12.71 12.85
C ARG A 44 7.18 11.48 12.01
N GLY A 45 7.96 11.24 10.96
CA GLY A 45 7.78 10.11 10.07
C GLY A 45 8.77 10.11 8.92
N VAL A 46 8.65 9.11 8.07
CA VAL A 46 9.48 8.95 6.87
C VAL A 46 8.85 9.71 5.70
N TYR A 47 9.64 10.55 5.06
CA TYR A 47 9.21 11.43 3.99
C TYR A 47 9.37 10.77 2.62
N PHE A 48 8.33 10.86 1.77
CA PHE A 48 8.34 10.36 0.41
C PHE A 48 7.91 11.45 -0.57
N LYS A 49 8.79 11.73 -1.55
CA LYS A 49 8.50 12.68 -2.63
C LYS A 49 7.48 12.10 -3.60
N GLN A 50 6.50 12.91 -3.95
CA GLN A 50 5.53 12.61 -5.00
C GLN A 50 5.82 13.41 -6.26
N ARG A 51 5.12 13.07 -7.36
CA ARG A 51 5.25 13.81 -8.62
C ARG A 51 4.94 15.29 -8.41
N PHE A 52 5.88 16.13 -8.78
CA PHE A 52 5.76 17.58 -8.69
C PHE A 52 5.95 18.21 -10.06
N SER A 53 5.07 19.14 -10.43
CA SER A 53 5.18 19.90 -11.67
C SER A 53 5.78 21.28 -11.40
N PRO A 54 6.84 21.67 -12.12
CA PRO A 54 7.40 23.01 -12.00
C PRO A 54 6.33 24.07 -12.22
N GLY A 55 6.31 25.09 -11.34
CA GLY A 55 5.31 26.16 -11.37
C GLY A 55 4.14 25.98 -10.40
N TRP A 56 4.02 24.87 -9.71
CA TRP A 56 3.08 24.72 -8.60
C TRP A 56 3.61 25.45 -7.36
N ALA A 57 2.72 26.15 -6.64
CA ALA A 57 3.07 26.85 -5.41
C ALA A 57 3.45 25.89 -4.27
N TYR A 58 2.94 24.68 -4.26
CA TYR A 58 3.18 23.64 -3.26
C TYR A 58 3.29 22.28 -3.91
N ALA A 59 4.16 21.44 -3.34
CA ALA A 59 4.18 20.00 -3.59
C ALA A 59 3.26 19.29 -2.59
N TYR A 60 2.73 18.13 -3.00
CA TYR A 60 1.88 17.26 -2.17
C TYR A 60 2.60 15.94 -2.00
N ASP A 61 3.48 15.88 -1.00
CA ASP A 61 4.30 14.72 -0.69
C ASP A 61 3.67 13.88 0.44
N LEU A 62 4.25 12.75 0.78
CA LEU A 62 3.73 11.86 1.80
C LEU A 62 4.64 11.80 3.02
N LEU A 63 4.06 11.73 4.19
CA LEU A 63 4.73 11.38 5.43
C LEU A 63 4.13 10.08 5.93
N ARG A 64 4.96 9.03 6.05
CA ARG A 64 4.57 7.72 6.56
C ARG A 64 5.00 7.56 8.01
N ASP A 65 4.18 6.90 8.79
CA ASP A 65 4.55 6.46 10.14
C ASP A 65 5.79 5.54 10.12
N GLU A 66 6.66 5.64 11.12
CA GLU A 66 7.87 4.82 11.22
C GLU A 66 7.55 3.33 11.47
N ASN A 67 6.42 3.03 12.08
CA ASN A 67 6.05 1.70 12.56
C ASN A 67 4.77 1.13 11.92
N ASP A 68 4.05 1.96 11.15
CA ASP A 68 2.78 1.61 10.53
C ASP A 68 2.75 2.05 9.06
N GLN A 69 1.78 1.54 8.30
CA GLN A 69 1.54 1.90 6.90
C GLN A 69 0.68 3.17 6.75
N GLN A 70 0.33 3.83 7.86
CA GLN A 70 -0.45 5.05 7.82
C GLN A 70 0.34 6.21 7.21
N GLU A 71 -0.31 6.93 6.29
CA GLU A 71 0.30 8.04 5.56
C GLU A 71 -0.57 9.29 5.66
N ILE A 72 0.08 10.44 5.69
CA ILE A 72 -0.57 11.73 5.58
C ILE A 72 0.03 12.54 4.44
N THR A 73 -0.81 13.23 3.67
CA THR A 73 -0.35 14.15 2.64
C THR A 73 0.18 15.43 3.27
N LEU A 74 1.43 15.78 2.92
CA LEU A 74 2.06 17.05 3.27
C LEU A 74 1.89 18.06 2.13
N MET A 75 1.42 19.25 2.43
CA MET A 75 1.50 20.40 1.54
C MET A 75 2.75 21.21 1.90
N ILE A 76 3.78 21.13 1.07
CA ILE A 76 5.11 21.67 1.35
C ILE A 76 5.55 22.63 0.25
N SER A 77 6.24 23.72 0.62
CA SER A 77 6.83 24.64 -0.36
C SER A 77 8.00 24.00 -1.08
N PRO A 78 8.25 24.36 -2.35
CA PRO A 78 9.41 23.85 -3.08
C PRO A 78 10.74 24.06 -2.35
N SER A 79 10.93 25.22 -1.71
CA SER A 79 12.15 25.55 -0.97
C SER A 79 12.42 24.57 0.18
N LEU A 80 11.42 24.23 0.99
CA LEU A 80 11.57 23.25 2.05
C LEU A 80 11.74 21.82 1.49
N ARG A 81 11.07 21.53 0.38
CA ARG A 81 11.14 20.23 -0.28
C ARG A 81 12.53 19.89 -0.79
N ASP A 82 13.26 20.89 -1.31
CA ASP A 82 14.58 20.69 -1.88
C ASP A 82 15.64 20.33 -0.82
N GLU A 83 15.40 20.70 0.43
CA GLU A 83 16.27 20.37 1.56
C GLU A 83 16.16 18.91 2.02
N ILE A 84 15.13 18.18 1.56
CA ILE A 84 14.83 16.81 2.04
C ILE A 84 15.20 15.79 0.97
N LYS A 85 15.86 14.72 1.39
CA LYS A 85 16.02 13.52 0.55
C LYS A 85 14.79 12.62 0.69
N ASP A 86 14.48 11.92 -0.38
CA ASP A 86 13.45 10.88 -0.36
C ASP A 86 13.85 9.75 0.60
N GLY A 87 12.91 9.23 1.38
CA GLY A 87 13.19 8.25 2.43
C GLY A 87 13.85 8.81 3.69
N ALA A 88 13.96 10.13 3.86
CA ALA A 88 14.48 10.75 5.07
C ALA A 88 13.50 10.66 6.24
N LEU A 89 14.02 10.46 7.46
CA LEU A 89 13.25 10.63 8.69
C LEU A 89 13.23 12.12 9.03
N VAL A 90 12.04 12.70 9.07
CA VAL A 90 11.85 14.13 9.30
C VAL A 90 10.89 14.39 10.47
N GLN A 91 11.06 15.56 11.06
CA GLN A 91 10.08 16.15 11.95
C GLN A 91 9.55 17.41 11.29
N VAL A 92 8.24 17.49 11.08
CA VAL A 92 7.57 18.63 10.44
C VAL A 92 6.64 19.31 11.41
N GLY A 93 6.68 20.64 11.44
CA GLY A 93 5.73 21.47 12.17
C GLY A 93 4.77 22.16 11.21
N GLY A 94 3.50 22.22 11.56
CA GLY A 94 2.50 22.81 10.68
C GLY A 94 1.08 22.77 11.22
N THR A 95 0.13 22.94 10.32
CA THR A 95 -1.30 22.94 10.64
C THR A 95 -2.06 21.97 9.76
N LEU A 96 -3.11 21.39 10.34
CA LEU A 96 -4.01 20.51 9.64
C LEU A 96 -5.00 21.33 8.81
N THR A 97 -5.14 21.00 7.54
CA THR A 97 -6.09 21.64 6.65
C THR A 97 -6.86 20.62 5.81
N ARG A 98 -7.91 21.09 5.14
CA ARG A 98 -8.74 20.25 4.25
C ARG A 98 -8.58 20.75 2.82
N LYS A 99 -8.52 19.83 1.89
CA LYS A 99 -8.52 20.12 0.47
C LYS A 99 -9.57 19.26 -0.22
N VAL A 100 -10.31 19.84 -1.14
CA VAL A 100 -11.15 19.06 -2.05
C VAL A 100 -10.29 18.64 -3.24
N ASN A 101 -10.19 17.35 -3.48
CA ASN A 101 -9.46 16.83 -4.64
C ASN A 101 -10.29 16.97 -5.93
N SER A 102 -9.68 16.67 -7.08
CA SER A 102 -10.34 16.77 -8.39
C SER A 102 -11.56 15.85 -8.55
N LYS A 103 -11.71 14.83 -7.70
CA LYS A 103 -12.86 13.93 -7.67
C LYS A 103 -13.96 14.38 -6.70
N GLY A 104 -13.81 15.54 -6.05
CA GLY A 104 -14.79 16.09 -5.11
C GLY A 104 -14.69 15.53 -3.68
N TYR A 105 -13.70 14.68 -3.37
CA TYR A 105 -13.53 14.16 -2.02
C TYR A 105 -12.75 15.15 -1.14
N ILE A 106 -13.14 15.24 0.13
CA ILE A 106 -12.40 15.99 1.14
C ILE A 106 -11.18 15.16 1.56
N GLN A 107 -10.00 15.70 1.34
CA GLN A 107 -8.73 15.12 1.73
C GLN A 107 -8.15 15.90 2.90
N LEU A 108 -7.66 15.17 3.90
CA LEU A 108 -6.86 15.73 4.97
C LEU A 108 -5.47 16.02 4.46
N VAL A 109 -4.97 17.22 4.70
CA VAL A 109 -3.64 17.67 4.28
C VAL A 109 -2.96 18.39 5.43
N PHE A 110 -1.69 18.12 5.64
CA PHE A 110 -0.87 18.81 6.63
C PHE A 110 -0.03 19.89 5.95
N GLN A 111 -0.33 21.15 6.23
CA GLN A 111 0.43 22.29 5.70
C GLN A 111 1.69 22.50 6.52
N VAL A 112 2.84 22.21 5.91
CA VAL A 112 4.15 22.33 6.54
C VAL A 112 4.60 23.78 6.58
N SER A 113 4.97 24.27 7.78
CA SER A 113 5.58 25.59 8.00
C SER A 113 7.02 25.49 8.48
N ARG A 114 7.41 24.37 9.07
CA ARG A 114 8.75 24.10 9.57
C ARG A 114 9.13 22.65 9.31
N LEU A 115 10.42 22.40 9.08
CA LEU A 115 10.98 21.10 8.83
C LEU A 115 12.35 20.97 9.48
N ASP A 116 12.57 19.83 10.14
CA ASP A 116 13.85 19.43 10.69
C ASP A 116 14.17 17.99 10.20
N VAL A 117 15.30 17.79 9.55
CA VAL A 117 15.75 16.45 9.14
C VAL A 117 16.39 15.74 10.33
N VAL A 118 15.82 14.64 10.78
CA VAL A 118 16.31 13.83 11.91
C VAL A 118 17.38 12.87 11.45
N LYS A 119 17.18 12.23 10.27
CA LYS A 119 18.12 11.31 9.65
C LYS A 119 17.95 11.34 8.14
N ASP A 120 19.05 11.48 7.41
CA ASP A 120 19.05 11.75 5.96
C ASP A 120 18.43 10.65 5.10
N GLN A 121 18.51 9.38 5.55
CA GLN A 121 17.90 8.24 4.87
C GLN A 121 17.70 7.10 5.87
N VAL A 122 16.48 6.61 6.00
CA VAL A 122 16.11 5.51 6.91
C VAL A 122 15.60 4.32 6.12
N VAL A 123 15.09 4.57 4.91
CA VAL A 123 14.46 3.58 4.04
C VAL A 123 15.41 3.24 2.90
N SER A 124 15.51 1.97 2.57
CA SER A 124 16.32 1.50 1.44
C SER A 124 15.71 1.96 0.10
N GLU A 125 16.51 2.02 -0.96
CA GLU A 125 16.00 2.30 -2.32
C GLU A 125 14.91 1.30 -2.73
N GLU A 126 15.06 0.07 -2.30
CA GLU A 126 14.09 -1.00 -2.54
C GLU A 126 12.75 -0.74 -1.84
N ASP A 127 12.77 -0.30 -0.59
CA ASP A 127 11.54 0.05 0.14
C ASP A 127 10.87 1.29 -0.45
N MET A 128 11.65 2.26 -0.95
CA MET A 128 11.11 3.40 -1.68
C MET A 128 10.41 2.95 -2.97
N ARG A 129 11.02 2.03 -3.72
CA ARG A 129 10.43 1.49 -4.93
C ARG A 129 9.15 0.70 -4.66
N ARG A 130 9.12 -0.11 -3.61
CA ARG A 130 7.90 -0.79 -3.13
C ARG A 130 6.78 0.20 -2.80
N ALA A 131 7.12 1.28 -2.11
CA ALA A 131 6.15 2.33 -1.78
C ALA A 131 5.59 3.02 -3.04
N GLU A 132 6.42 3.30 -4.04
CA GLU A 132 6.00 3.85 -5.33
C GLU A 132 5.06 2.90 -6.07
N ILE A 133 5.41 1.60 -6.16
CA ILE A 133 4.57 0.57 -6.79
C ILE A 133 3.19 0.52 -6.14
N ARG A 134 3.13 0.52 -4.81
CA ARG A 134 1.86 0.53 -4.07
C ARG A 134 1.04 1.79 -4.35
N SER A 135 1.69 2.96 -4.38
CA SER A 135 1.05 4.23 -4.71
C SER A 135 0.46 4.22 -6.12
N ASN A 136 1.21 3.70 -7.10
CA ASN A 136 0.77 3.58 -8.49
C ASN A 136 -0.44 2.63 -8.60
N LYS A 137 -0.41 1.46 -7.95
CA LYS A 137 -1.54 0.53 -7.91
C LYS A 137 -2.77 1.19 -7.29
N SER A 138 -2.60 1.90 -6.18
CA SER A 138 -3.69 2.61 -5.51
C SER A 138 -4.32 3.70 -6.39
N GLN A 139 -3.52 4.40 -7.19
CA GLN A 139 -4.00 5.43 -8.14
C GLN A 139 -4.75 4.82 -9.32
N ARG A 140 -4.33 3.67 -9.82
CA ARG A 140 -5.05 2.90 -10.85
C ARG A 140 -6.35 2.32 -10.30
N GLY A 141 -6.39 2.00 -9.02
CA GLY A 141 -7.50 1.36 -8.32
C GLY A 141 -7.36 -0.16 -8.28
N PHE A 142 -7.91 -0.76 -7.23
CA PHE A 142 -8.03 -2.21 -7.11
C PHE A 142 -9.27 -2.69 -7.84
N LYS A 143 -9.14 -3.80 -8.55
CA LYS A 143 -10.24 -4.40 -9.31
C LYS A 143 -11.11 -5.24 -8.37
N ASN A 144 -12.42 -5.20 -8.59
CA ASN A 144 -13.34 -6.01 -7.82
C ASN A 144 -13.45 -7.40 -8.45
N VAL A 145 -12.67 -8.36 -7.94
CA VAL A 145 -12.63 -9.75 -8.41
C VAL A 145 -14.02 -10.40 -8.37
N ASP A 146 -14.75 -10.19 -7.26
CA ASP A 146 -16.07 -10.81 -7.07
C ASP A 146 -17.07 -10.31 -8.12
N ALA A 147 -17.08 -8.99 -8.37
CA ALA A 147 -17.94 -8.41 -9.39
C ALA A 147 -17.64 -8.92 -10.80
N VAL A 148 -16.36 -9.19 -11.14
CA VAL A 148 -16.00 -9.76 -12.45
C VAL A 148 -16.53 -11.18 -12.60
N LEU A 149 -16.37 -12.01 -11.56
CA LEU A 149 -16.88 -13.39 -11.58
C LEU A 149 -18.41 -13.44 -11.59
N GLU A 150 -19.07 -12.64 -10.75
CA GLU A 150 -20.53 -12.53 -10.67
C GLU A 150 -21.17 -12.05 -11.98
N ASP A 151 -20.58 -11.06 -12.64
CA ASP A 151 -21.09 -10.52 -13.91
C ASP A 151 -21.11 -11.61 -15.01
N LYS A 152 -20.04 -12.41 -15.12
CA LYS A 152 -19.99 -13.54 -16.05
C LYS A 152 -21.03 -14.62 -15.73
N LEU A 153 -21.11 -15.00 -14.47
CA LEU A 153 -22.09 -15.99 -14.01
C LEU A 153 -23.54 -15.50 -14.27
N TYR A 154 -23.80 -14.22 -14.04
CA TYR A 154 -25.11 -13.64 -14.31
C TYR A 154 -25.48 -13.65 -15.80
N ARG A 155 -24.50 -13.55 -16.69
CA ARG A 155 -24.70 -13.71 -18.16
C ARG A 155 -24.84 -15.17 -18.60
N GLY A 156 -24.70 -16.12 -17.67
CA GLY A 156 -24.73 -17.56 -17.98
C GLY A 156 -23.44 -18.08 -18.62
N GLU A 157 -22.35 -17.30 -18.52
CA GLU A 157 -21.01 -17.67 -18.96
C GLU A 157 -20.23 -18.30 -17.80
N LYS A 158 -19.27 -19.18 -18.10
CA LYS A 158 -18.36 -19.70 -17.08
C LYS A 158 -17.12 -18.79 -17.00
N PRO A 159 -16.85 -18.16 -15.84
CA PRO A 159 -15.59 -17.48 -15.66
C PRO A 159 -14.41 -18.45 -15.75
N ILE A 160 -13.30 -17.98 -16.35
CA ILE A 160 -12.06 -18.76 -16.50
C ILE A 160 -11.01 -18.15 -15.56
N VAL A 161 -10.51 -18.98 -14.64
CA VAL A 161 -9.50 -18.56 -13.65
C VAL A 161 -8.19 -19.28 -13.90
N ALA A 162 -7.13 -18.53 -14.20
CA ALA A 162 -5.78 -19.05 -14.29
C ALA A 162 -5.22 -19.31 -12.89
N LEU A 163 -4.96 -20.56 -12.54
CA LEU A 163 -4.32 -20.96 -11.29
C LEU A 163 -2.82 -21.11 -11.48
N VAL A 164 -2.05 -20.18 -10.97
CA VAL A 164 -0.58 -20.20 -11.06
C VAL A 164 -0.01 -20.84 -9.80
N PHE A 165 0.48 -22.07 -9.95
CA PHE A 165 1.12 -22.82 -8.88
C PHE A 165 2.63 -22.78 -8.96
N ALA A 166 3.30 -22.82 -7.80
CA ALA A 166 4.73 -23.10 -7.78
C ALA A 166 5.02 -24.51 -8.30
N SER A 167 6.03 -24.67 -9.16
CA SER A 167 6.39 -25.94 -9.80
C SER A 167 6.68 -27.08 -8.82
N THR A 168 7.05 -26.78 -7.58
CA THR A 168 7.33 -27.74 -6.49
C THR A 168 6.20 -27.88 -5.47
N SER A 169 5.04 -27.27 -5.70
CA SER A 169 3.94 -27.23 -4.74
C SER A 169 3.15 -28.52 -4.73
N ILE A 170 2.92 -29.07 -3.52
CA ILE A 170 2.03 -30.22 -3.26
C ILE A 170 0.56 -29.77 -3.13
N THR A 171 0.30 -28.48 -3.25
CA THR A 171 -0.95 -27.78 -2.90
C THR A 171 -2.14 -28.15 -3.78
N MET A 172 -1.93 -28.89 -4.87
CA MET A 172 -3.02 -29.30 -5.77
C MET A 172 -4.05 -30.20 -5.08
N ALA A 173 -3.60 -31.14 -4.22
CA ALA A 173 -4.51 -32.00 -3.48
C ALA A 173 -5.38 -31.23 -2.47
N ASP A 174 -4.82 -30.21 -1.83
CA ASP A 174 -5.53 -29.34 -0.90
C ASP A 174 -6.53 -28.43 -1.62
N PHE A 175 -6.18 -27.98 -2.82
CA PHE A 175 -7.07 -27.19 -3.67
C PHE A 175 -8.23 -28.04 -4.22
N GLU A 176 -7.95 -29.25 -4.68
CA GLU A 176 -8.96 -30.16 -5.20
C GLU A 176 -10.00 -30.59 -4.15
N ALA A 177 -9.58 -30.73 -2.89
CA ALA A 177 -10.49 -31.01 -1.80
C ALA A 177 -11.54 -29.91 -1.53
N GLY A 178 -11.19 -28.64 -1.90
CA GLY A 178 -12.10 -27.49 -1.79
C GLY A 178 -12.89 -27.17 -3.07
N LYS A 179 -12.57 -27.83 -4.18
CA LYS A 179 -13.04 -27.49 -5.53
C LYS A 179 -14.51 -27.87 -5.80
N ASP A 180 -15.06 -28.82 -5.07
CA ASP A 180 -16.33 -29.52 -5.42
C ASP A 180 -17.55 -28.59 -5.61
N ALA A 181 -17.68 -27.50 -4.86
CA ALA A 181 -18.81 -26.58 -4.97
C ALA A 181 -18.65 -25.56 -6.09
N ALA A 182 -17.43 -25.02 -6.26
CA ALA A 182 -17.15 -23.95 -7.23
C ALA A 182 -16.87 -24.49 -8.64
N ALA A 183 -16.36 -25.70 -8.78
CA ALA A 183 -16.03 -26.32 -10.07
C ALA A 183 -17.22 -26.50 -11.01
N ALA A 184 -18.46 -26.48 -10.49
CA ALA A 184 -19.65 -26.55 -11.31
C ALA A 184 -19.86 -25.27 -12.16
N HIS A 185 -19.38 -24.11 -11.68
CA HIS A 185 -19.69 -22.79 -12.23
C HIS A 185 -18.49 -22.03 -12.72
N ILE A 186 -17.26 -22.39 -12.36
CA ILE A 186 -16.01 -21.73 -12.72
C ILE A 186 -15.10 -22.73 -13.43
N GLU A 187 -14.45 -22.29 -14.49
CA GLU A 187 -13.41 -23.05 -15.16
C GLU A 187 -12.05 -22.67 -14.60
N PHE A 188 -11.25 -23.67 -14.24
CA PHE A 188 -9.91 -23.47 -13.68
C PHE A 188 -8.86 -24.04 -14.61
N GLU A 189 -7.90 -23.23 -15.02
CA GLU A 189 -6.77 -23.65 -15.81
C GLU A 189 -5.48 -23.59 -15.00
N GLU A 190 -4.75 -24.71 -14.93
CA GLU A 190 -3.54 -24.83 -14.13
C GLU A 190 -2.30 -24.43 -14.92
N HIS A 191 -1.53 -23.51 -14.36
CA HIS A 191 -0.22 -23.10 -14.84
C HIS A 191 0.82 -23.32 -13.75
N ARG A 192 1.99 -23.84 -14.14
CA ARG A 192 3.09 -24.09 -13.20
C ARG A 192 4.31 -23.27 -13.57
N VAL A 193 4.85 -22.54 -12.59
CA VAL A 193 6.02 -21.70 -12.76
C VAL A 193 6.89 -21.74 -11.50
N SER A 194 8.18 -21.45 -11.65
CA SER A 194 9.08 -21.35 -10.50
C SER A 194 8.88 -20.04 -9.77
N PHE A 195 8.41 -20.08 -8.52
CA PHE A 195 8.30 -18.90 -7.66
C PHE A 195 9.65 -18.45 -7.04
N SER A 196 10.73 -19.15 -7.35
CA SER A 196 12.09 -18.73 -7.00
C SER A 196 12.81 -17.97 -8.14
N LYS A 197 12.15 -17.84 -9.31
CA LYS A 197 12.71 -17.14 -10.48
C LYS A 197 11.76 -16.03 -10.92
N SER A 198 12.10 -14.81 -10.57
CA SER A 198 11.29 -13.62 -10.86
C SER A 198 10.96 -13.46 -12.34
N SER A 199 11.94 -13.70 -13.24
CA SER A 199 11.75 -13.57 -14.68
C SER A 199 10.72 -14.56 -15.24
N GLU A 200 10.78 -15.84 -14.83
CA GLU A 200 9.81 -16.85 -15.29
C GLU A 200 8.38 -16.51 -14.81
N LEU A 201 8.26 -15.98 -13.58
CA LEU A 201 6.97 -15.55 -13.04
C LEU A 201 6.42 -14.32 -13.78
N VAL A 202 7.27 -13.34 -14.06
CA VAL A 202 6.89 -12.14 -14.84
C VAL A 202 6.42 -12.51 -16.24
N ASP A 203 7.16 -13.38 -16.93
CA ASP A 203 6.80 -13.84 -18.28
C ASP A 203 5.44 -14.57 -18.27
N MET A 204 5.21 -15.43 -17.27
CA MET A 204 3.93 -16.13 -17.10
C MET A 204 2.79 -15.14 -16.86
N LEU A 205 2.95 -14.19 -15.94
CA LEU A 205 1.91 -13.20 -15.62
C LEU A 205 1.56 -12.34 -16.83
N LYS A 206 2.55 -11.88 -17.58
CA LYS A 206 2.34 -11.12 -18.83
C LYS A 206 1.63 -11.93 -19.90
N TYR A 207 2.00 -13.19 -20.05
CA TYR A 207 1.32 -14.10 -20.96
C TYR A 207 -0.16 -14.26 -20.62
N LEU A 208 -0.45 -14.52 -19.35
CA LEU A 208 -1.84 -14.70 -18.88
C LEU A 208 -2.67 -13.41 -18.99
N ASP A 209 -2.05 -12.26 -18.82
CA ASP A 209 -2.72 -10.96 -18.90
C ASP A 209 -3.01 -10.52 -20.34
N SER A 210 -2.11 -10.82 -21.31
CA SER A 210 -2.20 -10.29 -22.67
C SER A 210 -2.73 -11.28 -23.71
N GLU A 211 -2.45 -12.57 -23.55
CA GLU A 211 -2.73 -13.60 -24.55
C GLU A 211 -3.75 -14.65 -24.06
N GLY A 212 -4.03 -14.69 -22.76
CA GLY A 212 -5.01 -15.59 -22.18
C GLY A 212 -6.40 -14.94 -22.08
N ASP A 213 -7.45 -15.71 -22.40
CA ASP A 213 -8.84 -15.28 -22.18
C ASP A 213 -9.27 -15.54 -20.72
N PHE A 214 -8.44 -15.10 -19.77
CA PHE A 214 -8.68 -15.28 -18.33
C PHE A 214 -9.40 -14.08 -17.72
N ASP A 215 -10.39 -14.37 -16.88
CA ASP A 215 -11.13 -13.37 -16.13
C ASP A 215 -10.41 -12.97 -14.85
N VAL A 216 -9.66 -13.90 -14.27
CA VAL A 216 -8.93 -13.75 -13.02
C VAL A 216 -7.65 -14.58 -13.06
N ILE A 217 -6.56 -14.02 -12.54
CA ILE A 217 -5.31 -14.74 -12.27
C ILE A 217 -5.22 -14.98 -10.76
N ALA A 218 -4.92 -16.20 -10.34
CA ALA A 218 -4.74 -16.55 -8.93
C ALA A 218 -3.36 -17.14 -8.69
N LEU A 219 -2.52 -16.46 -7.90
CA LEU A 219 -1.25 -16.99 -7.39
C LEU A 219 -1.56 -17.90 -6.21
N VAL A 220 -1.27 -19.18 -6.34
CA VAL A 220 -1.64 -20.19 -5.33
C VAL A 220 -0.40 -20.90 -4.82
N ARG A 221 -0.17 -20.82 -3.50
CA ARG A 221 0.91 -21.55 -2.85
C ARG A 221 0.63 -21.83 -1.37
N GLY A 222 0.88 -23.07 -0.96
CA GLY A 222 0.96 -23.46 0.44
C GLY A 222 2.28 -23.02 1.10
N GLY A 223 2.47 -23.29 2.37
CA GLY A 223 3.69 -22.97 3.11
C GLY A 223 4.94 -23.68 2.56
N GLY A 224 6.12 -23.13 2.88
CA GLY A 224 7.45 -23.59 2.46
C GLY A 224 8.30 -22.48 1.85
N GLY A 225 9.64 -22.65 1.77
CA GLY A 225 10.57 -21.64 1.22
C GLY A 225 10.40 -21.37 -0.27
N GLY A 226 11.05 -20.33 -0.80
CA GLY A 226 11.04 -19.95 -2.23
C GLY A 226 9.86 -19.04 -2.60
N ILE A 227 9.42 -18.17 -1.68
CA ILE A 227 8.42 -17.13 -1.92
C ILE A 227 9.09 -15.75 -2.11
N GLU A 228 10.40 -15.70 -1.97
CA GLU A 228 11.19 -14.47 -2.00
C GLU A 228 11.04 -13.74 -3.35
N ALA A 229 10.87 -14.50 -4.45
CA ALA A 229 10.65 -13.92 -5.77
C ALA A 229 9.31 -13.18 -5.90
N LEU A 230 8.33 -13.48 -5.06
CA LEU A 230 7.04 -12.77 -5.07
C LEU A 230 7.17 -11.33 -4.53
N ASP A 231 8.21 -11.05 -3.76
CA ASP A 231 8.54 -9.71 -3.27
C ASP A 231 9.65 -9.03 -4.09
N ASP A 232 10.10 -9.67 -5.18
CA ASP A 232 11.02 -9.05 -6.13
C ASP A 232 10.37 -7.84 -6.82
N ILE A 233 11.11 -6.75 -6.93
CA ILE A 233 10.61 -5.48 -7.49
C ILE A 233 10.04 -5.66 -8.89
N THR A 234 10.66 -6.50 -9.74
CA THR A 234 10.18 -6.72 -11.12
C THR A 234 8.85 -7.45 -11.16
N VAL A 235 8.61 -8.37 -10.22
CA VAL A 235 7.33 -9.06 -10.05
C VAL A 235 6.27 -8.10 -9.53
N LEU A 236 6.62 -7.29 -8.53
CA LEU A 236 5.70 -6.30 -7.95
C LEU A 236 5.29 -5.24 -8.99
N GLU A 237 6.23 -4.76 -9.81
CA GLU A 237 5.95 -3.85 -10.93
C GLU A 237 4.96 -4.50 -11.91
N CYS A 238 5.26 -5.72 -12.37
CA CYS A 238 4.38 -6.47 -13.26
C CYS A 238 2.96 -6.60 -12.69
N VAL A 239 2.84 -7.04 -11.43
CA VAL A 239 1.54 -7.20 -10.76
C VAL A 239 0.77 -5.88 -10.65
N SER A 240 1.46 -4.77 -10.42
CA SER A 240 0.82 -3.45 -10.32
C SER A 240 0.23 -2.97 -11.66
N GLU A 241 0.70 -3.53 -12.78
CA GLU A 241 0.34 -3.14 -14.13
C GLU A 241 -0.68 -4.06 -14.80
N LEU A 242 -0.93 -5.27 -14.25
CA LEU A 242 -1.88 -6.23 -14.83
C LEU A 242 -3.25 -5.60 -15.08
N GLU A 243 -3.84 -5.91 -16.23
CA GLU A 243 -5.23 -5.56 -16.55
C GLU A 243 -6.21 -6.62 -16.06
N THR A 244 -5.80 -7.89 -16.00
CA THR A 244 -6.58 -8.98 -15.40
C THR A 244 -6.51 -8.91 -13.87
N PRO A 245 -7.65 -9.02 -13.15
CA PRO A 245 -7.66 -9.02 -11.68
C PRO A 245 -6.79 -10.13 -11.09
N LEU A 246 -6.03 -9.82 -10.04
CA LEU A 246 -5.13 -10.76 -9.37
C LEU A 246 -5.61 -11.12 -7.98
N ILE A 247 -5.70 -12.43 -7.71
CA ILE A 247 -5.86 -12.98 -6.36
C ILE A 247 -4.51 -13.49 -5.85
N CYS A 248 -4.15 -13.10 -4.63
CA CYS A 248 -3.00 -13.64 -3.92
C CYS A 248 -3.44 -14.62 -2.84
N ALA A 249 -3.25 -15.93 -3.08
CA ALA A 249 -3.53 -17.04 -2.16
C ALA A 249 -2.21 -17.72 -1.77
N VAL A 250 -1.26 -16.95 -1.22
CA VAL A 250 0.12 -17.38 -0.94
C VAL A 250 0.41 -17.28 0.56
N GLY A 251 1.04 -18.33 1.09
CA GLY A 251 1.55 -18.38 2.45
C GLY A 251 0.49 -18.53 3.54
N HIS A 252 0.92 -18.46 4.81
CA HIS A 252 0.02 -18.42 5.96
C HIS A 252 -0.48 -17.00 6.22
N VAL A 253 -1.55 -16.86 7.00
CA VAL A 253 -2.19 -15.59 7.35
C VAL A 253 -1.21 -14.58 7.93
N ASP A 254 -0.22 -15.06 8.69
CA ASP A 254 0.77 -14.22 9.39
C ASP A 254 2.00 -13.86 8.52
N GLU A 255 2.10 -14.37 7.29
CA GLU A 255 3.24 -14.13 6.42
C GLU A 255 3.11 -12.77 5.73
N LYS A 256 3.98 -11.83 6.12
CA LYS A 256 4.01 -10.46 5.59
C LYS A 256 4.76 -10.41 4.25
N ILE A 257 4.08 -10.77 3.18
CA ILE A 257 4.61 -10.67 1.81
C ILE A 257 4.02 -9.42 1.16
N PHE A 258 4.87 -8.60 0.56
CA PHE A 258 4.45 -7.28 0.03
C PHE A 258 3.44 -7.38 -1.11
N ILE A 259 3.51 -8.43 -1.95
CA ILE A 259 2.57 -8.65 -3.05
C ILE A 259 1.10 -8.63 -2.59
N LYS A 260 0.81 -9.04 -1.35
CA LYS A 260 -0.55 -8.96 -0.77
C LYS A 260 -1.10 -7.53 -0.71
N ASN A 261 -0.23 -6.52 -0.64
CA ASN A 261 -0.63 -5.11 -0.58
C ASN A 261 -1.00 -4.50 -1.93
N ILE A 262 -0.69 -5.20 -3.03
CA ILE A 262 -0.94 -4.76 -4.41
C ILE A 262 -1.81 -5.73 -5.21
N ALA A 263 -2.14 -6.90 -4.64
CA ALA A 263 -3.13 -7.81 -5.20
C ALA A 263 -4.54 -7.20 -5.09
N ASP A 264 -5.41 -7.51 -6.04
CA ASP A 264 -6.79 -7.02 -6.06
C ASP A 264 -7.65 -7.72 -4.99
N LYS A 265 -7.32 -8.99 -4.67
CA LYS A 265 -7.92 -9.75 -3.58
C LYS A 265 -6.87 -10.63 -2.89
N VAL A 266 -6.98 -10.79 -1.58
CA VAL A 266 -6.13 -11.69 -0.80
C VAL A 266 -6.98 -12.80 -0.22
N ALA A 267 -6.60 -14.05 -0.50
CA ALA A 267 -7.21 -15.23 0.12
C ALA A 267 -6.31 -15.76 1.26
N PRO A 268 -6.86 -16.09 2.43
CA PRO A 268 -6.06 -16.51 3.59
C PRO A 268 -5.35 -17.84 3.40
N THR A 269 -5.87 -18.70 2.54
CA THR A 269 -5.31 -20.03 2.22
C THR A 269 -5.70 -20.41 0.79
N PRO A 270 -5.02 -21.38 0.15
CA PRO A 270 -5.44 -21.94 -1.13
C PRO A 270 -6.91 -22.40 -1.14
N ASN A 271 -7.38 -22.99 -0.05
CA ASN A 271 -8.78 -23.38 0.13
C ASN A 271 -9.73 -22.19 0.26
N GLY A 272 -9.25 -21.06 0.80
CA GLY A 272 -10.03 -19.82 0.91
C GLY A 272 -10.37 -19.18 -0.43
N LEU A 273 -9.66 -19.53 -1.50
CA LEU A 273 -9.95 -19.09 -2.87
C LEU A 273 -11.35 -19.60 -3.32
N VAL A 274 -11.73 -20.80 -2.89
CA VAL A 274 -13.01 -21.43 -3.25
C VAL A 274 -14.15 -20.94 -2.36
N LEU A 275 -13.87 -20.65 -1.08
CA LEU A 275 -14.88 -20.19 -0.10
C LEU A 275 -15.27 -18.72 -0.22
N CYS A 276 -14.48 -17.91 -0.92
CA CYS A 276 -14.78 -16.49 -1.12
C CYS A 276 -15.91 -16.23 -2.14
N ASN A 277 -16.48 -17.27 -2.77
CA ASN A 277 -17.47 -17.16 -3.83
C ASN A 277 -18.84 -17.78 -3.42
N THR A 278 -19.08 -18.00 -2.14
CA THR A 278 -20.39 -18.34 -1.56
C THR A 278 -20.81 -17.23 -0.59
#